data_883d26fa657057b6e29dec05630b0884
#
_entry.id   883d26fa657057b6e29dec05630b0884
#
_cell.length_a   1.000
_cell.length_b   1.000
_cell.length_c   1.000
_cell.angle_alpha   90.00
_cell.angle_beta   90.00
_cell.angle_gamma   90.00
#
_symmetry.space_group_name_H-M   'P 1'
#
loop_
_entity.id
_entity.type
_entity.pdbx_description
1 polymer ?
#
loop_
_entity_poly.entity_id
_entity_poly.type
_entity_poly.pdbx_seq_one_letter_code
_entity_poly.pdbx_strand_id
1 'polypeptide(L)'
;MARFLFNETFYNIERFDGGLKMGVEKVPKYDIPIKKVDYVFIELDKMKPHEQLVQKELEAFVESVTGSGIFWKPMLLAKVPGEDLYLIVDGHHRWAGLQKLGAKKAPSVILDYFSDDVKVYTWYPAFKGDLNKVIERLKKEGLEIIESNEAEEKAERGEIAFALVGKDKAYEIPGGIPEQKKVSKVLDEMSVEGEIELIYYGLKEDAKEDMNKEEINYVFIRKAPSKEEVMELVKRDEVYSPKTTRHVLPFIPDKIDVKLEDLFE
;
A
#
# COMPACT_ATOMS: atom_id res chain seq x y z
N MET A 1 -7.62 -27.51 -6.40
CA MET A 1 -7.09 -27.73 -5.02
C MET A 1 -5.77 -26.94 -4.95
N ALA A 2 -5.85 -25.63 -4.70
CA ALA A 2 -4.70 -24.76 -4.66
C ALA A 2 -4.15 -24.72 -3.22
N ARG A 3 -2.95 -25.28 -3.02
CA ARG A 3 -2.21 -25.18 -1.76
C ARG A 3 -1.66 -23.76 -1.64
N PHE A 4 -2.24 -22.95 -0.77
CA PHE A 4 -1.58 -21.75 -0.28
C PHE A 4 -0.52 -22.18 0.73
N LEU A 5 0.73 -22.22 0.30
CA LEU A 5 1.88 -22.37 1.18
C LEU A 5 2.24 -20.98 1.74
N PHE A 6 1.78 -20.73 2.97
CA PHE A 6 2.30 -19.64 3.80
C PHE A 6 3.64 -20.09 4.36
N ASN A 7 4.73 -19.81 3.69
CA ASN A 7 6.09 -19.75 4.24
C ASN A 7 7.15 -19.46 3.18
N GLU A 8 6.89 -18.52 2.28
CA GLU A 8 7.96 -17.84 1.56
C GLU A 8 7.48 -16.44 1.20
N THR A 9 8.25 -15.46 1.61
CA THR A 9 7.96 -14.05 1.55
C THR A 9 8.06 -13.54 0.11
N PHE A 10 7.14 -13.90 -0.71
CA PHE A 10 6.77 -13.25 -1.94
C PHE A 10 5.25 -13.23 -1.97
N TYR A 11 4.64 -12.07 -1.76
CA TYR A 11 3.31 -11.86 -2.29
C TYR A 11 3.43 -11.80 -3.82
N ASN A 12 3.80 -12.94 -4.43
CA ASN A 12 3.49 -13.18 -5.81
C ASN A 12 1.98 -13.37 -5.86
N ILE A 13 1.26 -12.36 -6.31
CA ILE A 13 -0.05 -12.59 -6.90
C ILE A 13 0.24 -13.31 -8.21
N GLU A 14 0.38 -14.66 -8.12
CA GLU A 14 0.40 -15.50 -9.30
C GLU A 14 -0.89 -15.31 -10.08
N ARG A 15 -0.72 -14.99 -11.34
CA ARG A 15 -1.67 -14.91 -12.43
C ARG A 15 -2.91 -15.76 -12.21
N PHE A 16 -4.04 -15.09 -12.18
CA PHE A 16 -5.21 -15.60 -12.87
C PHE A 16 -5.09 -15.20 -14.35
N ASP A 17 -5.22 -16.17 -15.24
CA ASP A 17 -5.11 -15.99 -16.69
C ASP A 17 -5.95 -14.80 -17.19
N GLY A 18 -5.29 -13.85 -17.86
CA GLY A 18 -5.92 -12.77 -18.62
C GLY A 18 -5.96 -11.38 -18.00
N GLY A 19 -5.36 -11.12 -16.84
CA GLY A 19 -5.39 -9.82 -16.18
C GLY A 19 -4.02 -9.12 -16.13
N LEU A 20 -4.04 -7.82 -16.40
CA LEU A 20 -2.99 -6.82 -16.30
C LEU A 20 -1.98 -7.09 -15.16
N LYS A 21 -0.68 -7.04 -15.48
CA LYS A 21 0.41 -7.14 -14.50
C LYS A 21 0.35 -5.94 -13.56
N MET A 22 -0.05 -6.16 -12.30
CA MET A 22 0.26 -5.22 -11.22
C MET A 22 1.76 -5.34 -10.90
N GLY A 23 2.36 -4.25 -10.40
CA GLY A 23 3.78 -4.24 -10.04
C GLY A 23 4.12 -5.35 -9.04
N VAL A 24 5.28 -5.96 -9.24
CA VAL A 24 5.82 -6.98 -8.32
C VAL A 24 6.25 -6.31 -7.02
N GLU A 25 6.01 -6.95 -5.87
CA GLU A 25 6.49 -6.48 -4.57
C GLU A 25 7.74 -7.25 -4.15
N LYS A 26 8.82 -6.53 -3.81
CA LYS A 26 10.03 -7.07 -3.18
C LYS A 26 10.13 -6.53 -1.76
N VAL A 27 9.92 -7.37 -0.76
CA VAL A 27 9.93 -7.01 0.66
C VAL A 27 11.00 -7.77 1.42
N PRO A 28 11.62 -7.16 2.45
CA PRO A 28 12.51 -7.87 3.35
C PRO A 28 11.75 -8.95 4.11
N LYS A 29 12.41 -10.05 4.40
CA LYS A 29 11.83 -11.13 5.21
C LYS A 29 11.73 -10.68 6.67
N TYR A 30 10.53 -10.83 7.24
CA TYR A 30 10.28 -10.64 8.66
C TYR A 30 9.77 -11.95 9.26
N ASP A 31 10.27 -12.31 10.41
CA ASP A 31 9.73 -13.42 11.20
C ASP A 31 8.57 -12.90 12.06
N ILE A 32 7.39 -12.76 11.42
CA ILE A 32 6.18 -12.27 12.08
C ILE A 32 5.31 -13.48 12.46
N PRO A 33 5.08 -13.71 13.76
CA PRO A 33 4.31 -14.88 14.20
C PRO A 33 2.84 -14.77 13.83
N ILE A 34 2.24 -15.89 13.42
CA ILE A 34 0.78 -16.00 13.30
C ILE A 34 0.23 -16.26 14.71
N LYS A 35 -0.75 -15.44 15.11
CA LYS A 35 -1.38 -15.57 16.45
C LYS A 35 -2.89 -15.66 16.33
N LYS A 36 -3.48 -16.59 17.11
CA LYS A 36 -4.89 -16.54 17.39
C LYS A 36 -5.16 -15.36 18.32
N VAL A 37 -6.03 -14.45 17.90
CA VAL A 37 -6.35 -13.23 18.61
C VAL A 37 -7.86 -13.09 18.77
N ASP A 38 -8.29 -12.49 19.87
CA ASP A 38 -9.68 -12.13 20.06
C ASP A 38 -10.01 -10.93 19.16
N TYR A 39 -11.23 -10.91 18.65
CA TYR A 39 -11.74 -9.81 17.84
C TYR A 39 -13.05 -9.28 18.39
N VAL A 40 -13.35 -8.05 18.06
CA VAL A 40 -14.63 -7.38 18.34
C VAL A 40 -15.26 -6.94 17.03
N PHE A 41 -16.60 -6.81 17.03
CA PHE A 41 -17.27 -6.23 15.86
C PHE A 41 -17.27 -4.71 15.99
N ILE A 42 -16.76 -4.05 14.96
CA ILE A 42 -16.76 -2.59 14.82
C ILE A 42 -17.61 -2.21 13.61
N GLU A 43 -18.39 -1.16 13.74
CA GLU A 43 -19.22 -0.59 12.69
C GLU A 43 -18.34 -0.03 11.56
N LEU A 44 -18.71 -0.30 10.29
CA LEU A 44 -17.92 0.08 9.14
C LEU A 44 -17.82 1.60 8.94
N ASP A 45 -18.82 2.36 9.38
CA ASP A 45 -18.86 3.82 9.32
C ASP A 45 -17.87 4.49 10.29
N LYS A 46 -17.47 3.78 11.35
CA LYS A 46 -16.42 4.22 12.27
C LYS A 46 -15.00 3.96 11.77
N MET A 47 -14.85 3.25 10.66
CA MET A 47 -13.54 2.91 10.09
C MET A 47 -13.15 3.92 9.01
N LYS A 48 -11.90 4.38 9.05
CA LYS A 48 -11.35 5.34 8.11
C LYS A 48 -10.13 4.77 7.39
N PRO A 49 -10.14 4.75 6.05
CA PRO A 49 -8.97 4.36 5.28
C PRO A 49 -7.92 5.47 5.31
N HIS A 50 -6.65 5.11 5.15
CA HIS A 50 -5.56 6.06 4.98
C HIS A 50 -4.88 5.97 3.62
N GLU A 51 -5.27 5.01 2.78
CA GLU A 51 -4.83 4.88 1.40
C GLU A 51 -6.00 4.72 0.44
N GLN A 52 -5.80 5.15 -0.81
CA GLN A 52 -6.75 4.91 -1.90
C GLN A 52 -6.86 3.41 -2.19
N LEU A 53 -8.03 3.02 -2.68
CA LEU A 53 -8.32 1.63 -3.03
C LEU A 53 -7.78 1.30 -4.42
N VAL A 54 -7.34 0.06 -4.58
CA VAL A 54 -7.07 -0.55 -5.89
C VAL A 54 -8.32 -1.32 -6.31
N GLN A 55 -8.99 -0.87 -7.37
CA GLN A 55 -10.30 -1.38 -7.79
C GLN A 55 -10.31 -2.90 -8.02
N LYS A 56 -9.27 -3.43 -8.62
CA LYS A 56 -9.15 -4.87 -8.91
C LYS A 56 -9.08 -5.71 -7.63
N GLU A 57 -8.37 -5.24 -6.61
CA GLU A 57 -8.27 -5.94 -5.31
C GLU A 57 -9.61 -5.90 -4.57
N LEU A 58 -10.34 -4.79 -4.68
CA LEU A 58 -11.70 -4.68 -4.15
C LEU A 58 -12.64 -5.69 -4.79
N GLU A 59 -12.63 -5.80 -6.12
CA GLU A 59 -13.48 -6.73 -6.88
C GLU A 59 -13.13 -8.19 -6.54
N ALA A 60 -11.85 -8.53 -6.49
CA ALA A 60 -11.39 -9.85 -6.10
C ALA A 60 -11.82 -10.23 -4.68
N PHE A 61 -11.78 -9.29 -3.74
CA PHE A 61 -12.29 -9.52 -2.38
C PHE A 61 -13.80 -9.79 -2.39
N VAL A 62 -14.59 -8.95 -3.08
CA VAL A 62 -16.05 -9.10 -3.14
C VAL A 62 -16.42 -10.47 -3.74
N GLU A 63 -15.80 -10.87 -4.83
CA GLU A 63 -16.02 -12.17 -5.46
C GLU A 63 -15.68 -13.33 -4.49
N SER A 64 -14.53 -13.25 -3.83
CA SER A 64 -14.07 -14.28 -2.89
C SER A 64 -15.00 -14.43 -1.68
N VAL A 65 -15.42 -13.33 -1.05
CA VAL A 65 -16.25 -13.38 0.16
C VAL A 65 -17.69 -13.78 -0.15
N THR A 66 -18.23 -13.37 -1.29
CA THR A 66 -19.58 -13.77 -1.72
C THR A 66 -19.61 -15.22 -2.16
N GLY A 67 -18.56 -15.70 -2.85
CA GLY A 67 -18.47 -17.09 -3.29
C GLY A 67 -18.29 -18.07 -2.13
N SER A 68 -17.57 -17.69 -1.08
CA SER A 68 -17.36 -18.54 0.11
C SER A 68 -18.45 -18.41 1.18
N GLY A 69 -19.12 -17.25 1.25
CA GLY A 69 -20.03 -16.89 2.34
C GLY A 69 -19.32 -16.67 3.69
N ILE A 70 -17.99 -16.63 3.71
CA ILE A 70 -17.17 -16.55 4.93
C ILE A 70 -16.23 -15.36 4.88
N PHE A 71 -16.26 -14.55 5.92
CA PHE A 71 -15.24 -13.55 6.20
C PHE A 71 -14.14 -14.16 7.08
N TRP A 72 -12.96 -14.37 6.48
CA TRP A 72 -11.93 -15.25 7.06
C TRP A 72 -10.72 -14.52 7.67
N LYS A 73 -10.59 -13.21 7.49
CA LYS A 73 -9.45 -12.43 8.02
C LYS A 73 -9.96 -11.17 8.71
N PRO A 74 -9.73 -10.97 10.03
CA PRO A 74 -10.20 -9.79 10.73
C PRO A 74 -9.57 -8.52 10.18
N MET A 75 -10.26 -7.38 10.37
CA MET A 75 -9.67 -6.06 10.16
C MET A 75 -8.61 -5.79 11.21
N LEU A 76 -7.55 -5.08 10.85
CA LEU A 76 -6.59 -4.55 11.83
C LEU A 76 -6.80 -3.04 11.93
N LEU A 77 -7.22 -2.60 13.09
CA LEU A 77 -7.63 -1.23 13.33
C LEU A 77 -6.81 -0.60 14.46
N ALA A 78 -6.70 0.71 14.42
CA ALA A 78 -6.14 1.49 15.53
C ALA A 78 -7.10 2.61 15.90
N LYS A 79 -7.31 2.85 17.20
CA LYS A 79 -8.19 3.93 17.64
C LYS A 79 -7.60 5.29 17.30
N VAL A 80 -8.40 6.18 16.72
CA VAL A 80 -7.99 7.56 16.46
C VAL A 80 -8.09 8.35 17.76
N PRO A 81 -7.00 8.94 18.26
CA PRO A 81 -7.01 9.65 19.54
C PRO A 81 -7.99 10.83 19.55
N GLY A 82 -8.88 10.86 20.54
CA GLY A 82 -9.87 11.91 20.70
C GLY A 82 -11.14 11.76 19.87
N GLU A 83 -11.24 10.74 19.03
CA GLU A 83 -12.38 10.51 18.14
C GLU A 83 -13.02 9.14 18.39
N ASP A 84 -14.30 8.99 18.03
CA ASP A 84 -14.98 7.68 18.00
C ASP A 84 -14.81 7.01 16.63
N LEU A 85 -13.56 7.02 16.15
CA LEU A 85 -13.15 6.52 14.84
C LEU A 85 -11.96 5.58 14.97
N TYR A 86 -11.76 4.76 13.93
CA TYR A 86 -10.66 3.82 13.81
C TYR A 86 -9.94 3.98 12.48
N LEU A 87 -8.63 4.12 12.53
CA LEU A 87 -7.74 3.97 11.38
C LEU A 87 -7.75 2.50 10.94
N ILE A 88 -7.95 2.24 9.66
CA ILE A 88 -7.73 0.93 9.06
C ILE A 88 -6.23 0.75 8.84
N VAL A 89 -5.56 -0.07 9.65
CA VAL A 89 -4.14 -0.39 9.49
C VAL A 89 -3.93 -1.45 8.40
N ASP A 90 -4.79 -2.49 8.37
CA ASP A 90 -4.85 -3.50 7.30
C ASP A 90 -6.31 -3.88 7.03
N GLY A 91 -6.66 -3.96 5.76
CA GLY A 91 -7.98 -4.39 5.31
C GLY A 91 -8.79 -3.35 4.54
N HIS A 92 -8.18 -2.36 3.91
CA HIS A 92 -8.86 -1.33 3.11
C HIS A 92 -9.85 -1.91 2.09
N HIS A 93 -9.42 -2.91 1.31
CA HIS A 93 -10.28 -3.55 0.30
C HIS A 93 -11.38 -4.41 0.94
N ARG A 94 -11.11 -5.03 2.11
CA ARG A 94 -12.12 -5.76 2.88
C ARG A 94 -13.21 -4.82 3.39
N TRP A 95 -12.81 -3.69 3.97
CA TRP A 95 -13.73 -2.65 4.44
C TRP A 95 -14.62 -2.13 3.31
N ALA A 96 -14.03 -1.69 2.21
CA ALA A 96 -14.78 -1.16 1.07
C ALA A 96 -15.69 -2.21 0.42
N GLY A 97 -15.22 -3.47 0.33
CA GLY A 97 -16.02 -4.57 -0.20
C GLY A 97 -17.21 -4.90 0.69
N LEU A 98 -17.06 -4.91 2.01
CA LEU A 98 -18.16 -5.09 2.95
C LEU A 98 -19.17 -3.95 2.85
N GLN A 99 -18.73 -2.68 2.72
CA GLN A 99 -19.61 -1.55 2.48
C GLN A 99 -20.39 -1.70 1.17
N LYS A 100 -19.71 -2.09 0.10
CA LYS A 100 -20.35 -2.34 -1.22
C LYS A 100 -21.43 -3.43 -1.14
N LEU A 101 -21.23 -4.42 -0.29
CA LEU A 101 -22.21 -5.48 -0.04
C LEU A 101 -23.34 -5.06 0.90
N GLY A 102 -23.25 -3.92 1.58
CA GLY A 102 -24.24 -3.43 2.52
C GLY A 102 -24.08 -3.99 3.95
N ALA A 103 -22.94 -4.59 4.28
CA ALA A 103 -22.62 -4.98 5.64
C ALA A 103 -22.53 -3.75 6.55
N LYS A 104 -22.79 -3.92 7.85
CA LYS A 104 -22.78 -2.82 8.84
C LYS A 104 -21.53 -2.84 9.72
N LYS A 105 -20.98 -4.01 9.97
CA LYS A 105 -19.86 -4.21 10.91
C LYS A 105 -18.85 -5.21 10.35
N ALA A 106 -17.64 -5.22 10.92
CA ALA A 106 -16.63 -6.23 10.62
C ALA A 106 -15.91 -6.71 11.87
N PRO A 107 -15.51 -8.00 11.94
CA PRO A 107 -14.66 -8.50 13.00
C PRO A 107 -13.29 -7.85 12.91
N SER A 108 -12.83 -7.26 14.01
CA SER A 108 -11.70 -6.34 14.05
C SER A 108 -10.81 -6.61 15.26
N VAL A 109 -9.51 -6.53 15.08
CA VAL A 109 -8.49 -6.53 16.12
C VAL A 109 -7.99 -5.11 16.29
N ILE A 110 -8.02 -4.61 17.52
CA ILE A 110 -7.55 -3.26 17.84
C ILE A 110 -6.09 -3.33 18.26
N LEU A 111 -5.25 -2.59 17.53
CA LEU A 111 -3.81 -2.50 17.77
C LEU A 111 -3.47 -1.28 18.63
N ASP A 112 -2.47 -1.43 19.48
CA ASP A 112 -1.77 -0.28 20.07
C ASP A 112 -0.81 0.28 19.00
N TYR A 113 -1.33 1.22 18.21
CA TYR A 113 -0.66 1.74 17.02
C TYR A 113 0.65 2.48 17.34
N PHE A 114 0.68 3.14 18.49
CA PHE A 114 1.84 3.91 18.91
C PHE A 114 2.88 3.09 19.68
N SER A 115 2.62 1.80 19.93
CA SER A 115 3.61 0.90 20.52
C SER A 115 4.85 0.77 19.59
N ASP A 116 5.99 0.47 20.19
CA ASP A 116 7.23 0.23 19.45
C ASP A 116 7.18 -1.03 18.56
N ASP A 117 6.23 -1.93 18.77
CA ASP A 117 6.06 -3.15 18.01
C ASP A 117 5.38 -2.92 16.64
N VAL A 118 4.68 -1.80 16.48
CA VAL A 118 4.11 -1.37 15.19
C VAL A 118 5.09 -0.43 14.52
N LYS A 119 5.53 -0.75 13.31
CA LYS A 119 6.42 0.11 12.51
C LYS A 119 5.71 0.55 11.23
N VAL A 120 5.96 1.79 10.82
CA VAL A 120 5.48 2.34 9.56
C VAL A 120 6.68 2.65 8.68
N TYR A 121 6.69 2.06 7.50
CA TYR A 121 7.66 2.29 6.45
C TYR A 121 6.93 2.82 5.20
N THR A 122 7.65 2.99 4.11
CA THR A 122 7.06 3.30 2.80
C THR A 122 7.44 2.24 1.78
N TRP A 123 6.81 2.31 0.62
CA TRP A 123 7.23 1.59 -0.57
C TRP A 123 8.02 2.51 -1.48
N TYR A 124 8.99 1.94 -2.17
CA TYR A 124 9.82 2.60 -3.15
C TYR A 124 9.48 2.04 -4.53
N PRO A 125 8.59 2.73 -5.30
CA PRO A 125 8.28 2.33 -6.67
C PRO A 125 9.54 2.42 -7.52
N ALA A 126 9.83 1.38 -8.27
CA ALA A 126 10.95 1.34 -9.19
C ALA A 126 10.51 0.77 -10.53
N PHE A 127 11.19 1.12 -11.59
CA PHE A 127 10.82 0.61 -12.89
C PHE A 127 12.02 0.29 -13.79
N LYS A 128 11.77 -0.63 -14.72
CA LYS A 128 12.58 -0.86 -15.89
C LYS A 128 11.83 -0.33 -17.12
N GLY A 129 12.44 0.60 -17.86
CA GLY A 129 11.80 1.23 -19.02
C GLY A 129 12.47 2.52 -19.46
N ASP A 130 11.86 3.22 -20.40
CA ASP A 130 12.36 4.47 -20.96
C ASP A 130 12.03 5.65 -20.05
N LEU A 131 13.07 6.28 -19.49
CA LEU A 131 12.96 7.47 -18.64
C LEU A 131 12.23 8.62 -19.32
N ASN A 132 12.52 8.87 -20.61
CA ASN A 132 11.95 10.03 -21.30
C ASN A 132 10.43 9.89 -21.40
N LYS A 133 9.94 8.70 -21.69
CA LYS A 133 8.49 8.42 -21.69
C LYS A 133 7.86 8.66 -20.33
N VAL A 134 8.51 8.19 -19.25
CA VAL A 134 8.01 8.41 -17.89
C VAL A 134 7.98 9.90 -17.57
N ILE A 135 9.06 10.64 -17.84
CA ILE A 135 9.12 12.10 -17.63
C ILE A 135 8.05 12.83 -18.45
N GLU A 136 7.85 12.46 -19.70
CA GLU A 136 6.80 13.06 -20.55
C GLU A 136 5.39 12.83 -19.97
N ARG A 137 5.10 11.62 -19.50
CA ARG A 137 3.80 11.28 -18.89
C ARG A 137 3.61 12.08 -17.59
N LEU A 138 4.63 12.15 -16.73
CA LEU A 138 4.58 12.95 -15.50
C LEU A 138 4.35 14.44 -15.80
N LYS A 139 5.03 15.01 -16.78
CA LYS A 139 4.83 16.41 -17.22
C LYS A 139 3.42 16.66 -17.78
N LYS A 140 2.82 15.70 -18.50
CA LYS A 140 1.44 15.80 -18.98
C LYS A 140 0.42 15.86 -17.84
N GLU A 141 0.72 15.23 -16.69
CA GLU A 141 -0.09 15.36 -15.47
C GLU A 141 0.21 16.65 -14.68
N GLY A 142 1.02 17.56 -15.23
CA GLY A 142 1.34 18.85 -14.64
C GLY A 142 2.37 18.77 -13.53
N LEU A 143 3.24 17.75 -13.52
CA LEU A 143 4.34 17.64 -12.58
C LEU A 143 5.59 18.35 -13.13
N GLU A 144 6.28 19.05 -12.24
CA GLU A 144 7.61 19.61 -12.51
C GLU A 144 8.67 18.55 -12.23
N ILE A 145 9.67 18.46 -13.13
CA ILE A 145 10.78 17.49 -13.02
C ILE A 145 12.07 18.27 -13.17
N ILE A 146 12.87 18.33 -12.10
CA ILE A 146 14.08 19.14 -12.01
C ILE A 146 15.28 18.22 -11.78
N GLU A 147 16.29 18.26 -12.65
CA GLU A 147 17.54 17.51 -12.43
C GLU A 147 18.30 18.10 -11.24
N SER A 148 18.64 17.27 -10.25
CA SER A 148 19.26 17.71 -9.00
C SER A 148 20.01 16.59 -8.30
N ASN A 149 21.22 16.87 -7.86
CA ASN A 149 22.02 15.92 -7.08
C ASN A 149 21.56 15.83 -5.61
N GLU A 150 20.73 16.76 -5.15
CA GLU A 150 20.20 16.80 -3.78
C GLU A 150 18.79 16.15 -3.67
N ALA A 151 18.25 15.66 -4.78
CA ALA A 151 16.88 15.15 -4.86
C ALA A 151 16.59 14.09 -3.80
N GLU A 152 17.48 13.11 -3.65
CA GLU A 152 17.29 12.01 -2.68
C GLU A 152 17.21 12.55 -1.24
N GLU A 153 18.16 13.40 -0.84
CA GLU A 153 18.18 13.97 0.51
C GLU A 153 16.93 14.82 0.81
N LYS A 154 16.50 15.63 -0.16
CA LYS A 154 15.26 16.41 -0.04
C LYS A 154 14.02 15.53 0.11
N ALA A 155 13.95 14.46 -0.66
CA ALA A 155 12.85 13.50 -0.56
C ALA A 155 12.81 12.81 0.81
N GLU A 156 13.95 12.39 1.34
CA GLU A 156 14.05 11.76 2.66
C GLU A 156 13.66 12.71 3.79
N ARG A 157 13.96 14.01 3.66
CA ARG A 157 13.49 15.03 4.60
C ARG A 157 12.02 15.40 4.41
N GLY A 158 11.37 14.97 3.31
CA GLY A 158 9.98 15.30 3.00
C GLY A 158 9.78 16.70 2.46
N GLU A 159 10.81 17.29 1.88
CA GLU A 159 10.78 18.63 1.28
C GLU A 159 10.18 18.61 -0.14
N ILE A 160 10.14 17.44 -0.76
CA ILE A 160 9.58 17.19 -2.09
C ILE A 160 8.70 15.93 -2.10
N ALA A 161 7.85 15.80 -3.11
CA ALA A 161 6.96 14.66 -3.26
C ALA A 161 7.73 13.35 -3.48
N PHE A 162 8.70 13.37 -4.42
CA PHE A 162 9.58 12.26 -4.75
C PHE A 162 10.93 12.74 -5.28
N ALA A 163 11.97 11.96 -5.04
CA ALA A 163 13.15 11.92 -5.89
C ALA A 163 13.01 10.75 -6.87
N LEU A 164 13.25 10.99 -8.15
CA LEU A 164 13.42 9.95 -9.16
C LEU A 164 14.92 9.74 -9.36
N VAL A 165 15.44 8.60 -8.90
CA VAL A 165 16.87 8.32 -8.83
C VAL A 165 17.23 7.21 -9.81
N GLY A 166 18.20 7.46 -10.66
CA GLY A 166 18.87 6.50 -11.53
C GLY A 166 20.34 6.34 -11.16
N LYS A 167 21.09 5.60 -11.96
CA LYS A 167 22.51 5.31 -11.72
C LYS A 167 23.38 6.57 -11.76
N ASP A 168 23.13 7.46 -12.73
CA ASP A 168 23.99 8.63 -13.00
C ASP A 168 23.28 9.97 -12.76
N LYS A 169 21.95 9.97 -12.62
CA LYS A 169 21.13 11.17 -12.54
C LYS A 169 20.00 11.00 -11.54
N ALA A 170 19.67 12.11 -10.90
CA ALA A 170 18.49 12.20 -10.04
C ALA A 170 17.65 13.44 -10.38
N TYR A 171 16.35 13.36 -10.10
CA TYR A 171 15.39 14.41 -10.39
C TYR A 171 14.50 14.65 -9.18
N GLU A 172 14.24 15.91 -8.88
CA GLU A 172 13.23 16.32 -7.92
C GLU A 172 11.85 16.35 -8.57
N ILE A 173 10.86 15.89 -7.84
CA ILE A 173 9.44 16.10 -8.13
C ILE A 173 8.89 16.91 -6.96
N PRO A 174 8.81 18.25 -7.09
CA PRO A 174 8.32 19.11 -6.02
C PRO A 174 6.86 18.81 -5.65
N GLY A 175 6.44 19.22 -4.45
CA GLY A 175 5.08 19.08 -3.97
C GLY A 175 4.92 18.10 -2.81
N GLY A 176 3.73 17.58 -2.64
CA GLY A 176 3.34 16.72 -1.52
C GLY A 176 2.42 15.57 -1.93
N ILE A 177 1.42 15.29 -1.09
CA ILE A 177 0.46 14.18 -1.31
C ILE A 177 -0.25 14.26 -2.66
N PRO A 178 -0.73 15.43 -3.16
CA PRO A 178 -1.37 15.51 -4.46
C PRO A 178 -0.46 15.07 -5.60
N GLU A 179 0.82 15.49 -5.58
CA GLU A 179 1.82 15.12 -6.61
C GLU A 179 2.20 13.64 -6.49
N GLN A 180 2.29 13.09 -5.26
CA GLN A 180 2.50 11.66 -5.05
C GLN A 180 1.37 10.82 -5.67
N LYS A 181 0.11 11.26 -5.55
CA LYS A 181 -1.04 10.59 -6.19
C LYS A 181 -0.94 10.60 -7.71
N LYS A 182 -0.50 11.70 -8.31
CA LYS A 182 -0.29 11.80 -9.76
C LYS A 182 0.82 10.86 -10.24
N VAL A 183 1.96 10.81 -9.51
CA VAL A 183 3.05 9.88 -9.82
C VAL A 183 2.55 8.44 -9.77
N SER A 184 1.89 8.03 -8.68
CA SER A 184 1.35 6.67 -8.56
C SER A 184 0.41 6.32 -9.71
N LYS A 185 -0.52 7.21 -10.05
CA LYS A 185 -1.45 7.04 -11.18
C LYS A 185 -0.70 6.80 -12.49
N VAL A 186 0.29 7.64 -12.82
CA VAL A 186 1.07 7.52 -14.06
C VAL A 186 1.83 6.19 -14.11
N LEU A 187 2.46 5.79 -13.01
CA LEU A 187 3.21 4.54 -12.97
C LEU A 187 2.31 3.31 -13.14
N ASP A 188 1.15 3.32 -12.49
CA ASP A 188 0.17 2.24 -12.61
C ASP A 188 -0.38 2.15 -14.04
N GLU A 189 -0.74 3.27 -14.67
CA GLU A 189 -1.20 3.32 -16.05
C GLU A 189 -0.14 2.79 -17.01
N MET A 190 1.10 3.27 -16.92
CA MET A 190 2.20 2.83 -17.79
C MET A 190 2.54 1.35 -17.61
N SER A 191 2.44 0.84 -16.37
CA SER A 191 2.64 -0.58 -16.08
C SER A 191 1.54 -1.45 -16.70
N VAL A 192 0.29 -0.99 -16.63
CA VAL A 192 -0.87 -1.64 -17.25
C VAL A 192 -0.76 -1.66 -18.78
N GLU A 193 -0.30 -0.57 -19.37
CA GLU A 193 -0.06 -0.42 -20.82
C GLU A 193 1.17 -1.23 -21.29
N GLY A 194 1.98 -1.77 -20.36
CA GLY A 194 3.20 -2.52 -20.66
C GLY A 194 4.37 -1.65 -21.13
N GLU A 195 4.31 -0.34 -20.86
CA GLU A 195 5.38 0.60 -21.21
C GLU A 195 6.55 0.55 -20.24
N ILE A 196 6.31 0.12 -18.99
CA ILE A 196 7.32 -0.10 -17.97
C ILE A 196 7.06 -1.42 -17.21
N GLU A 197 8.13 -2.00 -16.65
CA GLU A 197 8.02 -3.02 -15.61
C GLU A 197 8.09 -2.32 -14.25
N LEU A 198 6.98 -2.29 -13.51
CA LEU A 198 6.88 -1.63 -12.20
C LEU A 198 7.12 -2.63 -11.08
N ILE A 199 8.00 -2.28 -10.15
CA ILE A 199 8.34 -3.07 -8.96
C ILE A 199 8.27 -2.16 -7.74
N TYR A 200 7.64 -2.64 -6.66
CA TYR A 200 7.57 -1.94 -5.38
C TYR A 200 8.56 -2.57 -4.39
N TYR A 201 9.56 -1.82 -3.96
CA TYR A 201 10.54 -2.26 -2.97
C TYR A 201 10.15 -1.82 -1.57
N GLY A 202 10.27 -2.74 -0.61
CA GLY A 202 10.08 -2.44 0.81
C GLY A 202 11.31 -1.83 1.48
N LEU A 203 12.49 -1.90 0.83
CA LEU A 203 13.72 -1.24 1.25
C LEU A 203 14.35 -0.52 0.07
N LYS A 204 14.82 0.71 0.31
CA LYS A 204 15.51 1.53 -0.68
C LYS A 204 16.83 0.88 -1.12
N GLU A 205 17.52 0.26 -0.19
CA GLU A 205 18.81 -0.40 -0.41
C GLU A 205 18.68 -1.55 -1.41
N ASP A 206 17.62 -2.36 -1.31
CA ASP A 206 17.34 -3.47 -2.24
C ASP A 206 17.08 -2.93 -3.66
N ALA A 207 16.35 -1.82 -3.78
CA ALA A 207 16.12 -1.17 -5.07
C ALA A 207 17.45 -0.66 -5.67
N LYS A 208 18.31 -0.04 -4.86
CA LYS A 208 19.62 0.43 -5.33
C LYS A 208 20.56 -0.73 -5.73
N GLU A 209 20.49 -1.85 -5.01
CA GLU A 209 21.25 -3.05 -5.37
C GLU A 209 20.80 -3.59 -6.74
N ASP A 210 19.50 -3.72 -6.96
CA ASP A 210 18.94 -4.21 -8.23
C ASP A 210 19.17 -3.20 -9.37
N MET A 211 19.21 -1.91 -9.09
CA MET A 211 19.61 -0.89 -10.07
C MET A 211 21.08 -1.06 -10.48
N ASN A 212 21.98 -1.37 -9.55
CA ASN A 212 23.38 -1.65 -9.86
C ASN A 212 23.55 -2.92 -10.71
N LYS A 213 22.67 -3.91 -10.53
CA LYS A 213 22.59 -5.14 -11.33
C LYS A 213 21.85 -4.96 -12.68
N GLU A 214 21.36 -3.76 -12.97
CA GLU A 214 20.59 -3.42 -14.18
C GLU A 214 19.25 -4.19 -14.28
N GLU A 215 18.73 -4.67 -13.16
CA GLU A 215 17.38 -5.28 -13.07
C GLU A 215 16.28 -4.23 -13.16
N ILE A 216 16.53 -3.02 -12.64
CA ILE A 216 15.73 -1.81 -12.79
C ILE A 216 16.58 -0.65 -13.28
N ASN A 217 15.95 0.42 -13.77
CA ASN A 217 16.66 1.61 -14.23
C ASN A 217 16.56 2.78 -13.25
N TYR A 218 15.39 2.93 -12.60
CA TYR A 218 15.06 4.07 -11.73
C TYR A 218 14.22 3.66 -10.55
N VAL A 219 14.38 4.39 -9.44
CA VAL A 219 13.58 4.25 -8.23
C VAL A 219 13.04 5.60 -7.77
N PHE A 220 11.77 5.63 -7.37
CA PHE A 220 11.15 6.78 -6.72
C PHE A 220 11.36 6.68 -5.20
N ILE A 221 12.00 7.69 -4.64
CA ILE A 221 12.30 7.80 -3.21
C ILE A 221 11.44 8.90 -2.61
N ARG A 222 10.86 8.64 -1.44
CA ARG A 222 10.09 9.60 -0.63
C ARG A 222 10.30 9.34 0.85
N LYS A 223 9.95 10.32 1.66
CA LYS A 223 9.89 10.16 3.11
C LYS A 223 8.79 9.14 3.47
N ALA A 224 9.09 8.23 4.39
CA ALA A 224 8.07 7.40 5.03
C ALA A 224 7.19 8.26 5.94
N PRO A 225 5.85 8.15 5.89
CA PRO A 225 4.99 8.85 6.84
C PRO A 225 5.23 8.36 8.27
N SER A 226 5.19 9.26 9.25
CA SER A 226 5.15 8.86 10.65
C SER A 226 3.76 8.37 11.05
N LYS A 227 3.65 7.71 12.21
CA LYS A 227 2.36 7.28 12.76
C LYS A 227 1.42 8.46 13.02
N GLU A 228 2.00 9.56 13.49
CA GLU A 228 1.29 10.82 13.75
C GLU A 228 0.77 11.41 12.44
N GLU A 229 1.59 11.45 11.38
CA GLU A 229 1.18 11.94 10.07
C GLU A 229 0.03 11.12 9.48
N VAL A 230 0.06 9.78 9.64
CA VAL A 230 -1.05 8.90 9.22
C VAL A 230 -2.33 9.19 10.02
N MET A 231 -2.25 9.36 11.34
CA MET A 231 -3.41 9.68 12.18
C MET A 231 -4.01 11.05 11.85
N GLU A 232 -3.16 12.07 11.67
CA GLU A 232 -3.63 13.42 11.30
C GLU A 232 -4.26 13.46 9.90
N LEU A 233 -3.75 12.66 8.95
CA LEU A 233 -4.36 12.51 7.65
C LEU A 233 -5.79 11.97 7.76
N VAL A 234 -5.98 10.92 8.55
CA VAL A 234 -7.28 10.27 8.77
C VAL A 234 -8.28 11.22 9.45
N LYS A 235 -7.84 12.02 10.42
CA LYS A 235 -8.68 13.06 11.06
C LYS A 235 -9.17 14.11 10.07
N ARG A 236 -8.38 14.41 9.04
CA ARG A 236 -8.78 15.35 7.96
C ARG A 236 -9.63 14.71 6.86
N ASP A 237 -9.96 13.42 7.01
CA ASP A 237 -10.69 12.63 6.00
C ASP A 237 -9.95 12.60 4.64
N GLU A 238 -8.62 12.60 4.70
CA GLU A 238 -7.72 12.52 3.55
C GLU A 238 -7.12 11.11 3.43
N VAL A 239 -6.61 10.79 2.25
CA VAL A 239 -5.94 9.49 2.00
C VAL A 239 -4.67 9.71 1.18
N TYR A 240 -3.68 8.85 1.40
CA TYR A 240 -2.51 8.72 0.54
C TYR A 240 -2.84 7.99 -0.77
N SER A 241 -1.90 8.02 -1.73
CA SER A 241 -1.92 7.10 -2.86
C SER A 241 -1.73 5.65 -2.37
N PRO A 242 -2.12 4.63 -3.16
CA PRO A 242 -1.79 3.25 -2.85
C PRO A 242 -0.29 3.07 -2.68
N LYS A 243 0.11 2.09 -1.86
CA LYS A 243 1.53 1.79 -1.62
C LYS A 243 2.34 2.97 -1.04
N THR A 244 1.70 3.88 -0.29
CA THR A 244 2.43 4.93 0.45
C THR A 244 2.96 4.43 1.77
N THR A 245 2.17 3.65 2.50
CA THR A 245 2.54 3.10 3.80
C THR A 245 2.82 1.60 3.70
N ARG A 246 3.74 1.13 4.53
CA ARG A 246 3.99 -0.29 4.73
C ARG A 246 4.11 -0.56 6.23
N HIS A 247 3.06 -1.14 6.79
CA HIS A 247 3.03 -1.49 8.21
C HIS A 247 3.72 -2.83 8.44
N VAL A 248 4.63 -2.87 9.43
CA VAL A 248 5.17 -4.09 9.98
C VAL A 248 4.59 -4.25 11.37
N LEU A 249 3.87 -5.34 11.57
CA LEU A 249 3.05 -5.58 12.75
C LEU A 249 3.66 -6.68 13.63
N PRO A 250 3.37 -6.69 14.95
CA PRO A 250 3.94 -7.66 15.87
C PRO A 250 3.41 -9.10 15.69
N PHE A 251 2.36 -9.26 14.91
CA PHE A 251 1.77 -10.55 14.55
C PHE A 251 0.90 -10.43 13.31
N ILE A 252 0.64 -11.58 12.69
CA ILE A 252 -0.41 -11.77 11.68
C ILE A 252 -1.56 -12.49 12.39
N PRO A 253 -2.80 -11.95 12.37
CA PRO A 253 -3.93 -12.65 12.97
C PRO A 253 -4.19 -13.96 12.21
N ASP A 254 -4.42 -15.04 12.96
CA ASP A 254 -4.90 -16.29 12.38
C ASP A 254 -6.27 -16.12 11.72
N LYS A 255 -6.63 -17.05 10.89
CA LYS A 255 -7.93 -17.06 10.21
C LYS A 255 -9.06 -17.15 11.24
N ILE A 256 -10.14 -16.45 10.92
CA ILE A 256 -11.41 -16.53 11.60
C ILE A 256 -12.45 -17.18 10.67
N ASP A 257 -13.55 -17.64 11.24
CA ASP A 257 -14.66 -18.23 10.50
C ASP A 257 -15.95 -17.52 10.89
N VAL A 258 -16.20 -16.38 10.23
CA VAL A 258 -17.38 -15.54 10.48
C VAL A 258 -18.24 -15.57 9.23
N LYS A 259 -19.50 -15.94 9.38
CA LYS A 259 -20.43 -15.94 8.24
C LYS A 259 -20.66 -14.52 7.73
N LEU A 260 -20.64 -14.36 6.43
CA LEU A 260 -20.89 -13.06 5.80
C LEU A 260 -22.25 -12.49 6.22
N GLU A 261 -23.29 -13.35 6.37
CA GLU A 261 -24.62 -12.95 6.78
C GLU A 261 -24.68 -12.27 8.16
N ASP A 262 -23.79 -12.65 9.10
CA ASP A 262 -23.73 -12.08 10.46
C ASP A 262 -23.24 -10.62 10.49
N LEU A 263 -22.71 -10.12 9.35
CA LEU A 263 -22.18 -8.77 9.25
C LEU A 263 -23.22 -7.71 8.83
N PHE A 264 -24.45 -8.13 8.49
CA PHE A 264 -25.52 -7.26 8.02
C PHE A 264 -26.49 -6.79 9.12
N GLU A 265 -26.38 -7.35 10.31
CA GLU A 265 -27.22 -7.02 11.46
C GLU A 265 -26.70 -5.88 12.33
#